data_2edae4257289932973bf244166398202
#
_entry.id   2edae4257289932973bf244166398202
#
_cell.length_a   1.000
_cell.length_b   1.000
_cell.length_c   1.000
_cell.angle_alpha   90.00
_cell.angle_beta   90.00
_cell.angle_gamma   90.00
#
_symmetry.space_group_name_H-M   'P 1'
#
loop_
_entity.id
_entity.type
_entity.pdbx_description
1 polymer ?
#
loop_
_entity_poly.entity_id
_entity_poly.type
_entity_poly.pdbx_seq_one_letter_code
_entity_poly.pdbx_strand_id
1 'polypeptide(L)'
;IFKSEEMKKKFHEVVGSTSPEDLKKGVTGDKAVCHMTMMGAGDSMKMFCKWQAESPQAIIDQLGDMNNFFDTTSEECSQTMDFSKM
;
A
#
# COMPACT_ATOMS: atom_id res chain seq x y z
N ILE A 1 3.11 8.18 2.58
CA ILE A 1 2.86 9.56 2.11
C ILE A 1 3.44 9.73 0.71
N PHE A 2 2.63 10.21 -0.21
CA PHE A 2 3.10 10.48 -1.57
C PHE A 2 4.18 11.57 -1.56
N LYS A 3 5.17 11.42 -2.44
CA LYS A 3 6.30 12.36 -2.51
C LYS A 3 5.90 13.73 -3.04
N SER A 4 4.89 13.79 -3.91
CA SER A 4 4.36 15.03 -4.47
C SER A 4 2.97 14.79 -5.04
N GLU A 5 2.25 15.87 -5.36
CA GLU A 5 0.94 15.77 -6.02
C GLU A 5 1.06 15.11 -7.39
N GLU A 6 2.15 15.39 -8.11
CA GLU A 6 2.42 14.76 -9.40
C GLU A 6 2.58 13.25 -9.26
N MET A 7 3.31 12.78 -8.26
CA MET A 7 3.49 11.36 -7.99
C MET A 7 2.18 10.70 -7.59
N LYS A 8 1.37 11.37 -6.77
CA LYS A 8 0.04 10.89 -6.42
C LYS A 8 -0.82 10.71 -7.66
N LYS A 9 -0.82 11.68 -8.56
CA LYS A 9 -1.58 11.63 -9.82
C LYS A 9 -1.12 10.46 -10.69
N LYS A 10 0.19 10.29 -10.85
CA LYS A 10 0.76 9.18 -11.63
C LYS A 10 0.39 7.82 -11.03
N PHE A 11 0.41 7.71 -9.71
CA PHE A 11 -0.01 6.50 -9.02
C PHE A 11 -1.46 6.16 -9.31
N HIS A 12 -2.36 7.14 -9.24
CA HIS A 12 -3.77 6.94 -9.56
C HIS A 12 -3.99 6.52 -11.02
N GLU A 13 -3.20 7.06 -11.95
CA GLU A 13 -3.26 6.67 -13.37
C GLU A 13 -2.83 5.21 -13.54
N VAL A 14 -1.77 4.78 -12.87
CA VAL A 14 -1.29 3.40 -12.90
C VAL A 14 -2.35 2.45 -12.34
N VAL A 15 -2.90 2.78 -11.19
CA VAL A 15 -3.95 1.96 -10.54
C VAL A 15 -5.20 1.89 -11.42
N GLY A 16 -5.60 3.02 -12.01
CA GLY A 16 -6.78 3.08 -12.88
C GLY A 16 -6.62 2.32 -14.20
N SER A 17 -5.39 2.13 -14.67
CA SER A 17 -5.09 1.41 -15.91
C SER A 17 -4.69 -0.05 -15.70
N THR A 18 -4.61 -0.51 -14.46
CA THR A 18 -4.22 -1.88 -14.11
C THR A 18 -5.44 -2.65 -13.62
N SER A 19 -5.59 -3.89 -14.07
CA SER A 19 -6.71 -4.73 -13.63
C SER A 19 -6.60 -5.06 -12.13
N PRO A 20 -7.74 -5.28 -11.43
CA PRO A 20 -7.70 -5.70 -10.02
C PRO A 20 -6.85 -6.94 -9.77
N GLU A 21 -6.85 -7.89 -10.70
CA GLU A 21 -6.04 -9.11 -10.59
C GLU A 21 -4.55 -8.80 -10.61
N ASP A 22 -4.12 -7.92 -11.52
CA ASP A 22 -2.73 -7.52 -11.62
C ASP A 22 -2.28 -6.69 -10.43
N LEU A 23 -3.15 -5.82 -9.92
CA LEU A 23 -2.89 -5.07 -8.68
C LEU A 23 -2.68 -6.03 -7.51
N LYS A 24 -3.52 -7.03 -7.38
CA LYS A 24 -3.40 -8.05 -6.33
C LYS A 24 -2.10 -8.82 -6.44
N LYS A 25 -1.70 -9.22 -7.64
CA LYS A 25 -0.43 -9.92 -7.88
C LYS A 25 0.77 -9.07 -7.47
N GLY A 26 0.72 -7.76 -7.75
CA GLY A 26 1.79 -6.84 -7.40
C GLY A 26 2.01 -6.66 -5.91
N VAL A 27 1.01 -6.93 -5.09
CA VAL A 27 1.07 -6.78 -3.63
C VAL A 27 0.96 -8.11 -2.89
N THR A 28 1.07 -9.24 -3.60
CA THR A 28 1.01 -10.58 -3.02
C THR A 28 2.32 -11.31 -3.31
N GLY A 29 3.14 -11.49 -2.30
CA GLY A 29 4.41 -12.20 -2.40
C GLY A 29 4.60 -13.20 -1.27
N ASP A 30 5.70 -13.93 -1.31
CA ASP A 30 5.99 -14.97 -0.32
C ASP A 30 6.26 -14.40 1.07
N LYS A 31 6.83 -13.19 1.13
CA LYS A 31 7.26 -12.57 2.38
C LYS A 31 6.39 -11.40 2.84
N ALA A 32 5.54 -10.89 1.96
CA ALA A 32 4.69 -9.76 2.26
C ALA A 32 3.42 -9.79 1.39
N VAL A 33 2.29 -9.58 2.03
CA VAL A 33 0.99 -9.52 1.37
C VAL A 33 0.23 -8.30 1.87
N CYS A 34 -0.22 -7.46 0.96
CA CYS A 34 -1.10 -6.34 1.28
C CYS A 34 -2.56 -6.82 1.30
N HIS A 35 -3.24 -6.63 2.40
CA HIS A 35 -4.63 -7.02 2.56
C HIS A 35 -5.61 -5.89 2.25
N MET A 36 -5.20 -4.65 2.48
CA MET A 36 -6.09 -3.51 2.36
C MET A 36 -5.29 -2.22 2.15
N THR A 37 -5.79 -1.36 1.28
CA THR A 37 -5.24 -0.02 1.09
C THR A 37 -6.37 0.99 1.23
N MET A 38 -6.12 2.03 2.02
CA MET A 38 -7.03 3.14 2.22
C MET A 38 -6.33 4.43 1.83
N MET A 39 -6.92 5.17 0.89
CA MET A 39 -6.38 6.46 0.46
C MET A 39 -7.11 7.59 1.15
N GLY A 40 -6.37 8.63 1.56
CA GLY A 40 -6.98 9.83 2.10
C GLY A 40 -7.83 10.53 1.06
N ALA A 41 -8.91 11.17 1.52
CA ALA A 41 -9.83 11.88 0.65
C ALA A 41 -9.31 13.25 0.22
N GLY A 42 -9.76 13.73 -0.94
CA GLY A 42 -9.44 15.06 -1.42
C GLY A 42 -7.96 15.27 -1.67
N ASP A 43 -7.40 16.32 -1.08
CA ASP A 43 -6.00 16.69 -1.27
C ASP A 43 -5.03 15.96 -0.34
N SER A 44 -5.50 14.97 0.42
CA SER A 44 -4.65 14.21 1.32
C SER A 44 -3.54 13.50 0.57
N MET A 45 -2.33 13.61 1.08
CA MET A 45 -1.16 12.91 0.55
C MET A 45 -0.91 11.58 1.26
N LYS A 46 -1.81 11.17 2.16
CA LYS A 46 -1.66 9.98 2.98
C LYS A 46 -2.38 8.77 2.38
N MET A 47 -1.74 7.63 2.54
CA MET A 47 -2.30 6.33 2.18
C MET A 47 -1.93 5.35 3.29
N PHE A 48 -2.90 4.54 3.71
CA PHE A 48 -2.70 3.55 4.76
C PHE A 48 -2.91 2.16 4.18
N CYS A 49 -2.03 1.25 4.55
CA CYS A 49 -2.11 -0.13 4.09
C CYS A 49 -2.03 -1.09 5.27
N LYS A 50 -2.79 -2.17 5.19
CA LYS A 50 -2.68 -3.29 6.10
C LYS A 50 -1.90 -4.40 5.41
N TRP A 51 -0.75 -4.74 5.96
CA TRP A 51 0.14 -5.77 5.43
C TRP A 51 0.34 -6.90 6.42
N GLN A 52 0.56 -8.08 5.89
CA GLN A 52 1.13 -9.21 6.60
C GLN A 52 2.50 -9.46 5.99
N ALA A 53 3.56 -9.35 6.79
CA ALA A 53 4.93 -9.44 6.29
C ALA A 53 5.89 -9.96 7.35
N GLU A 54 7.00 -10.53 6.89
CA GLU A 54 8.08 -10.98 7.79
C GLU A 54 8.78 -9.81 8.47
N SER A 55 8.88 -8.67 7.78
CA SER A 55 9.58 -7.48 8.26
C SER A 55 9.13 -6.26 7.47
N PRO A 56 9.40 -5.03 7.97
CA PRO A 56 9.15 -3.81 7.18
C PRO A 56 9.90 -3.79 5.84
N GLN A 57 11.11 -4.34 5.80
CA GLN A 57 11.89 -4.41 4.57
C GLN A 57 11.22 -5.29 3.51
N ALA A 58 10.55 -6.38 3.93
CA ALA A 58 9.83 -7.24 3.00
C ALA A 58 8.70 -6.50 2.29
N ILE A 59 8.06 -5.55 2.95
CA ILE A 59 7.02 -4.69 2.35
C ILE A 59 7.63 -3.81 1.27
N ILE A 60 8.75 -3.16 1.57
CA ILE A 60 9.46 -2.27 0.64
C ILE A 60 9.93 -3.06 -0.58
N ASP A 61 10.48 -4.25 -0.37
CA ASP A 61 10.94 -5.12 -1.46
C ASP A 61 9.76 -5.55 -2.35
N GLN A 62 8.62 -5.86 -1.76
CA GLN A 62 7.42 -6.26 -2.52
C GLN A 62 6.84 -5.10 -3.35
N LEU A 63 6.90 -3.88 -2.82
CA LEU A 63 6.42 -2.70 -3.54
C LEU A 63 7.27 -2.36 -4.76
N GLY A 64 8.59 -2.65 -4.72
CA GLY A 64 9.48 -2.43 -5.85
C GLY A 64 9.42 -0.99 -6.36
N ASP A 65 9.11 -0.82 -7.65
CA ASP A 65 9.07 0.49 -8.29
C ASP A 65 8.00 1.43 -7.73
N MET A 66 7.00 0.89 -7.03
CA MET A 66 5.98 1.71 -6.36
C MET A 66 6.58 2.67 -5.33
N ASN A 67 7.76 2.34 -4.78
CA ASN A 67 8.47 3.22 -3.85
C ASN A 67 8.87 4.56 -4.48
N ASN A 68 8.82 4.68 -5.81
CA ASN A 68 9.08 5.94 -6.50
C ASN A 68 7.95 6.97 -6.31
N PHE A 69 6.74 6.51 -5.98
CA PHE A 69 5.58 7.39 -5.84
C PHE A 69 5.40 7.93 -4.42
N PHE A 70 5.85 7.19 -3.42
CA PHE A 70 5.59 7.53 -2.02
C PHE A 70 6.70 7.04 -1.10
N ASP A 71 6.75 7.65 0.08
CA ASP A 71 7.62 7.21 1.17
C ASP A 71 6.81 6.36 2.13
N THR A 72 7.35 5.19 2.46
CA THR A 72 6.68 4.21 3.31
C THR A 72 7.32 4.14 4.68
N THR A 73 6.50 4.27 5.72
CA THR A 73 6.87 3.95 7.09
C THR A 73 5.97 2.83 7.56
N SER A 74 6.51 1.90 8.31
CA SER A 74 5.77 0.73 8.78
C SER A 74 5.82 0.63 10.28
N GLU A 75 4.71 0.22 10.87
CA GLU A 75 4.60 -0.02 12.30
C GLU A 75 3.97 -1.40 12.50
N GLU A 76 4.60 -2.21 13.37
CA GLU A 76 4.08 -3.52 13.70
C GLU A 76 2.89 -3.38 14.65
N CYS A 77 1.80 -4.08 14.31
CA CYS A 77 0.62 -4.12 15.15
C CYS A 77 0.61 -5.42 15.96
N SER A 78 0.63 -5.30 17.27
CA SER A 78 0.58 -6.46 18.17
C SER A 78 -0.83 -7.04 18.32
N GLN A 79 -1.84 -6.23 18.03
CA GLN A 79 -3.24 -6.63 18.14
C GLN A 79 -4.09 -5.89 17.11
N THR A 80 -4.98 -6.63 16.45
CA THR A 80 -5.94 -6.07 15.52
C THR A 80 -7.35 -6.46 15.98
N MET A 81 -8.20 -5.44 16.13
CA MET A 81 -9.62 -5.64 16.42
C MET A 81 -10.44 -5.17 15.22
N ASP A 82 -11.16 -6.10 14.60
CA ASP A 82 -12.02 -5.79 13.46
C ASP A 82 -13.47 -5.82 13.91
N PHE A 83 -14.01 -4.64 14.21
CA PHE A 83 -15.36 -4.50 14.75
C PHE A 83 -16.45 -4.90 13.74
N SER A 84 -16.12 -4.94 12.46
CA SER A 84 -17.09 -5.37 11.44
C SER A 84 -17.38 -6.88 11.49
N LYS A 85 -16.52 -7.64 12.15
CA LYS A 85 -16.62 -9.10 12.30
C LYS A 85 -17.06 -9.54 13.68
N MET A 86 -17.34 -8.60 14.57
CA MET A 86 -17.78 -8.88 15.93
C MET A 86 -19.30 -8.96 16.07
#